data_30c4bd75fe8a76cc04f05e67738ea91d
#
_entry.id   30c4bd75fe8a76cc04f05e67738ea91d
#
_cell.length_a   1.000
_cell.length_b   1.000
_cell.length_c   1.000
_cell.angle_alpha   90.00
_cell.angle_beta   90.00
_cell.angle_gamma   90.00
#
_symmetry.space_group_name_H-M   'P 1'
#
loop_
_entity.id
_entity.type
_entity.pdbx_description
1 polymer ?
#
loop_
_entity_poly.entity_id
_entity_poly.type
_entity_poly.pdbx_seq_one_letter_code
_entity_poly.pdbx_strand_id
1 'polypeptide(L)'
;MSFEKIDICDIKDSFTRLIRDDWALLTAGKADDKADDYNTMTVSWGMIGELWGKDVVAVFVRPQRYTYEFMEKYGDFTLSFFGGEYKKALSFCGAKSGRDYDKAKECSLSAVELGGSVAFEEANLIIACKKIAFADMDPSKFLASEIEKNYHNSDYHRIYIGEITEVCKKV
;
A
#
# COMPACT_ATOMS: atom_id res chain seq x y z
N MET A 1 -1.45 -21.50 2.89
CA MET A 1 -2.27 -21.06 1.73
C MET A 1 -1.33 -20.87 0.55
N SER A 2 -1.81 -21.08 -0.68
CA SER A 2 -0.96 -20.95 -1.88
C SER A 2 -1.34 -19.71 -2.66
N PHE A 3 -0.32 -18.98 -3.11
CA PHE A 3 -0.45 -17.90 -4.07
C PHE A 3 0.05 -18.36 -5.43
N GLU A 4 -0.63 -17.93 -6.48
CA GLU A 4 -0.20 -18.11 -7.86
C GLU A 4 0.32 -16.76 -8.38
N LYS A 5 1.48 -16.78 -9.02
CA LYS A 5 2.02 -15.61 -9.70
C LYS A 5 1.29 -15.42 -11.02
N ILE A 6 0.80 -14.22 -11.26
CA ILE A 6 0.06 -13.84 -12.47
C ILE A 6 0.70 -12.61 -13.13
N ASP A 7 0.35 -12.35 -14.39
CA ASP A 7 0.65 -11.08 -15.03
C ASP A 7 -0.29 -9.98 -14.52
N ILE A 8 0.20 -8.73 -14.46
CA ILE A 8 -0.61 -7.59 -14.03
C ILE A 8 -1.85 -7.40 -14.92
N CYS A 9 -1.73 -7.71 -16.20
CA CYS A 9 -2.83 -7.64 -17.18
C CYS A 9 -3.91 -8.71 -16.97
N ASP A 10 -3.63 -9.75 -16.19
CA ASP A 10 -4.61 -10.80 -15.84
C ASP A 10 -5.53 -10.41 -14.67
N ILE A 11 -5.30 -9.28 -14.04
CA ILE A 11 -6.22 -8.73 -13.04
C ILE A 11 -7.51 -8.30 -13.74
N LYS A 12 -8.59 -9.04 -13.52
CA LYS A 12 -9.91 -8.79 -14.14
C LYS A 12 -10.69 -7.68 -13.45
N ASP A 13 -10.34 -7.37 -12.21
CA ASP A 13 -11.00 -6.33 -11.44
C ASP A 13 -10.48 -4.95 -11.85
N SER A 14 -11.39 -3.97 -11.91
CA SER A 14 -10.99 -2.58 -12.10
C SER A 14 -10.13 -2.11 -10.92
N PHE A 15 -8.91 -1.65 -11.18
CA PHE A 15 -8.05 -1.12 -10.13
C PHE A 15 -8.69 0.07 -9.41
N THR A 16 -9.44 0.91 -10.13
CA THR A 16 -10.19 2.02 -9.51
C THR A 16 -11.17 1.50 -8.47
N ARG A 17 -11.87 0.39 -8.75
CA ARG A 17 -12.78 -0.23 -7.77
C ARG A 17 -11.99 -0.81 -6.59
N LEU A 18 -10.93 -1.57 -6.87
CA LEU A 18 -10.10 -2.19 -5.84
C LEU A 18 -9.56 -1.14 -4.85
N ILE A 19 -8.99 -0.04 -5.35
CA ILE A 19 -8.39 0.95 -4.45
C ILE A 19 -9.42 1.85 -3.77
N ARG A 20 -10.51 2.24 -4.46
CA ARG A 20 -11.52 3.16 -3.93
C ARG A 20 -12.48 2.48 -2.97
N ASP A 21 -12.97 1.28 -3.34
CA ASP A 21 -14.08 0.63 -2.66
C ASP A 21 -13.59 -0.49 -1.74
N ASP A 22 -12.64 -1.31 -2.20
CA ASP A 22 -12.13 -2.46 -1.43
C ASP A 22 -10.97 -2.04 -0.52
N TRP A 23 -10.18 -1.05 -0.90
CA TRP A 23 -8.97 -0.56 -0.24
C TRP A 23 -7.84 -1.59 -0.24
N ALA A 24 -6.63 -1.14 0.07
CA ALA A 24 -5.49 -2.03 0.25
C ALA A 24 -4.74 -1.72 1.54
N LEU A 25 -3.98 -2.71 2.03
CA LEU A 25 -2.90 -2.44 2.97
C LEU A 25 -1.62 -2.17 2.18
N LEU A 26 -1.10 -0.96 2.32
CA LEU A 26 0.26 -0.59 1.91
C LEU A 26 1.20 -0.99 3.04
N THR A 27 2.16 -1.86 2.75
CA THR A 27 3.13 -2.34 3.73
C THR A 27 4.54 -2.15 3.21
N ALA A 28 5.42 -1.61 4.05
CA ALA A 28 6.85 -1.48 3.78
C ALA A 28 7.65 -1.95 4.99
N GLY A 29 8.81 -2.56 4.73
CA GLY A 29 9.69 -3.12 5.75
C GLY A 29 10.01 -4.57 5.51
N LYS A 30 10.50 -5.25 6.55
CA LYS A 30 10.89 -6.66 6.51
C LYS A 30 10.30 -7.40 7.71
N ALA A 31 9.87 -8.64 7.49
CA ALA A 31 9.61 -9.59 8.56
C ALA A 31 10.86 -10.47 8.70
N ASP A 32 11.50 -10.43 9.85
CA ASP A 32 12.60 -11.33 10.17
C ASP A 32 12.37 -12.02 11.53
N ASP A 33 13.13 -13.09 11.78
CA ASP A 33 13.00 -13.91 13.00
C ASP A 33 13.35 -13.16 14.30
N LYS A 34 13.83 -11.93 14.23
CA LYS A 34 14.32 -11.18 15.39
C LYS A 34 13.43 -10.03 15.82
N ALA A 35 12.80 -9.36 14.89
CA ALA A 35 11.78 -8.33 15.13
C ALA A 35 11.16 -7.94 13.80
N ASP A 36 9.86 -7.92 13.75
CA ASP A 36 9.13 -7.39 12.61
C ASP A 36 9.45 -5.90 12.44
N ASP A 37 10.29 -5.57 11.47
CA ASP A 37 10.65 -4.20 11.12
C ASP A 37 9.84 -3.77 9.89
N TYR A 38 8.52 -3.81 10.02
CA TYR A 38 7.58 -3.34 9.00
C TYR A 38 6.43 -2.58 9.61
N ASN A 39 5.76 -1.79 8.79
CA ASN A 39 4.49 -1.20 9.16
C ASN A 39 3.53 -1.20 7.99
N THR A 40 2.24 -1.27 8.31
CA THR A 40 1.15 -1.26 7.33
C THR A 40 0.17 -0.11 7.59
N MET A 41 -0.45 0.38 6.51
CA MET A 41 -1.53 1.35 6.58
C MET A 41 -2.55 1.09 5.47
N THR A 42 -3.79 1.44 5.72
CA THR A 42 -4.80 1.39 4.67
C THR A 42 -4.62 2.54 3.71
N VAL A 43 -4.68 2.24 2.42
CA VAL A 43 -4.72 3.18 1.31
C VAL A 43 -6.01 3.00 0.52
N SER A 44 -6.62 4.11 0.14
CA SER A 44 -7.79 4.19 -0.74
C SER A 44 -7.57 5.14 -1.91
N TRP A 45 -6.36 5.65 -2.05
CA TRP A 45 -5.90 6.47 -3.16
C TRP A 45 -4.67 5.82 -3.79
N GLY A 46 -4.70 5.67 -5.10
CA GLY A 46 -3.63 5.05 -5.85
C GLY A 46 -3.96 4.99 -7.33
N MET A 47 -2.95 4.73 -8.12
CA MET A 47 -3.04 4.53 -9.57
C MET A 47 -2.16 3.36 -9.97
N ILE A 48 -2.56 2.67 -11.03
CA ILE A 48 -1.75 1.66 -11.70
C ILE A 48 -1.73 1.98 -13.18
N GLY A 49 -0.61 1.76 -13.83
CA GLY A 49 -0.47 2.03 -15.25
C GLY A 49 0.94 1.84 -15.74
N GLU A 50 1.23 2.37 -16.91
CA GLU A 50 2.54 2.32 -17.54
C GLU A 50 3.25 3.68 -17.38
N LEU A 51 4.52 3.64 -17.00
CA LEU A 51 5.39 4.81 -16.96
C LEU A 51 6.85 4.39 -17.20
N TRP A 52 7.53 5.06 -18.12
CA TRP A 52 8.92 4.79 -18.50
C TRP A 52 9.15 3.36 -19.04
N GLY A 53 8.19 2.81 -19.74
CA GLY A 53 8.25 1.43 -20.25
C GLY A 53 8.13 0.36 -19.16
N LYS A 54 7.49 0.69 -18.03
CA LYS A 54 7.34 -0.18 -16.85
C LYS A 54 5.90 -0.17 -16.36
N ASP A 55 5.44 -1.33 -15.88
CA ASP A 55 4.22 -1.40 -15.10
C ASP A 55 4.47 -0.82 -13.72
N VAL A 56 3.69 0.18 -13.34
CA VAL A 56 3.91 0.93 -12.10
C VAL A 56 2.64 1.09 -11.28
N VAL A 57 2.84 1.24 -9.97
CA VAL A 57 1.83 1.72 -9.02
C VAL A 57 2.26 3.07 -8.50
N ALA A 58 1.34 4.02 -8.40
CA ALA A 58 1.53 5.24 -7.62
C ALA A 58 0.67 5.17 -6.34
N VAL A 59 1.29 5.35 -5.18
CA VAL A 59 0.63 5.40 -3.87
C VAL A 59 0.89 6.73 -3.19
N PHE A 60 -0.06 7.16 -2.35
CA PHE A 60 -0.07 8.46 -1.71
C PHE A 60 0.01 8.29 -0.20
N VAL A 61 1.08 8.78 0.41
CA VAL A 61 1.33 8.63 1.85
C VAL A 61 1.53 10.00 2.49
N ARG A 62 0.75 10.29 3.53
CA ARG A 62 0.92 11.54 4.28
C ARG A 62 2.12 11.43 5.22
N PRO A 63 2.94 12.51 5.40
CA PRO A 63 4.15 12.47 6.22
C PRO A 63 3.92 12.07 7.68
N GLN A 64 2.75 12.35 8.26
CA GLN A 64 2.45 11.99 9.65
C GLN A 64 2.10 10.50 9.85
N ARG A 65 1.89 9.74 8.78
CA ARG A 65 1.62 8.29 8.88
C ARG A 65 2.90 7.56 9.27
N TYR A 66 2.83 6.66 10.25
CA TYR A 66 4.00 5.89 10.67
C TYR A 66 4.62 5.07 9.53
N THR A 67 3.80 4.54 8.63
CA THR A 67 4.27 3.84 7.41
C THR A 67 5.15 4.73 6.52
N TYR A 68 5.03 6.06 6.59
CA TYR A 68 5.90 6.98 5.86
C TYR A 68 7.39 6.74 6.18
N GLU A 69 7.73 6.54 7.46
CA GLU A 69 9.11 6.27 7.89
C GLU A 69 9.66 4.98 7.24
N PHE A 70 8.82 3.96 7.13
CA PHE A 70 9.18 2.70 6.46
C PHE A 70 9.31 2.88 4.96
N MET A 71 8.43 3.64 4.32
CA MET A 71 8.53 3.97 2.90
C MET A 71 9.81 4.76 2.59
N GLU A 72 10.30 5.59 3.52
CA GLU A 72 11.59 6.28 3.36
C GLU A 72 12.77 5.32 3.55
N LYS A 73 12.70 4.43 4.53
CA LYS A 73 13.78 3.53 4.90
C LYS A 73 14.00 2.38 3.91
N TYR A 74 12.91 1.79 3.38
CA TYR A 74 12.95 0.60 2.55
C TYR A 74 12.70 0.90 1.08
N GLY A 75 13.33 0.12 0.18
CA GLY A 75 13.19 0.26 -1.27
C GLY A 75 11.96 -0.41 -1.85
N ASP A 76 11.39 -1.39 -1.12
CA ASP A 76 10.30 -2.22 -1.60
C ASP A 76 9.05 -2.04 -0.74
N PHE A 77 7.89 -2.25 -1.34
CA PHE A 77 6.61 -2.21 -0.66
C PHE A 77 5.59 -3.14 -1.33
N THR A 78 4.53 -3.47 -0.62
CA THR A 78 3.42 -4.27 -1.16
C THR A 78 2.09 -3.55 -1.02
N LEU A 79 1.15 -3.89 -1.91
CA LEU A 79 -0.27 -3.64 -1.77
C LEU A 79 -1.00 -4.97 -1.62
N SER A 80 -1.62 -5.19 -0.47
CA SER A 80 -2.44 -6.38 -0.19
C SER A 80 -3.91 -6.01 -0.24
N PHE A 81 -4.68 -6.64 -1.14
CA PHE A 81 -6.13 -6.48 -1.29
C PHE A 81 -6.85 -7.68 -0.71
N PHE A 82 -7.94 -7.44 -0.01
CA PHE A 82 -8.69 -8.46 0.75
C PHE A 82 -10.14 -8.54 0.30
N GLY A 83 -10.83 -9.59 0.75
CA GLY A 83 -12.29 -9.67 0.65
C GLY A 83 -13.01 -8.72 1.61
N GLY A 84 -14.31 -8.56 1.40
CA GLY A 84 -15.14 -7.65 2.19
C GLY A 84 -15.20 -7.94 3.70
N GLU A 85 -14.91 -9.19 4.09
CA GLU A 85 -14.83 -9.64 5.48
C GLU A 85 -13.71 -8.94 6.27
N TYR A 86 -12.65 -8.48 5.59
CA TYR A 86 -11.52 -7.75 6.21
C TYR A 86 -11.73 -6.24 6.32
N LYS A 87 -12.90 -5.71 5.97
CA LYS A 87 -13.17 -4.26 5.99
C LYS A 87 -12.94 -3.62 7.36
N LYS A 88 -13.22 -4.35 8.45
CA LYS A 88 -12.94 -3.89 9.82
C LYS A 88 -11.44 -3.80 10.10
N ALA A 89 -10.67 -4.78 9.65
CA ALA A 89 -9.21 -4.78 9.77
C ALA A 89 -8.59 -3.62 8.99
N LEU A 90 -9.04 -3.40 7.75
CA LEU A 90 -8.62 -2.26 6.93
C LEU A 90 -8.96 -0.92 7.61
N SER A 91 -10.17 -0.77 8.16
CA SER A 91 -10.56 0.43 8.90
C SER A 91 -9.66 0.67 10.12
N PHE A 92 -9.34 -0.38 10.87
CA PHE A 92 -8.43 -0.31 12.02
C PHE A 92 -7.03 0.13 11.59
N CYS A 93 -6.44 -0.53 10.58
CA CYS A 93 -5.12 -0.21 10.04
C CYS A 93 -5.04 1.22 9.46
N GLY A 94 -6.16 1.74 8.97
CA GLY A 94 -6.29 3.12 8.51
C GLY A 94 -6.36 4.15 9.63
N ALA A 95 -7.05 3.82 10.74
CA ALA A 95 -7.32 4.75 11.86
C ALA A 95 -6.24 4.75 12.95
N LYS A 96 -5.58 3.59 13.20
CA LYS A 96 -4.62 3.43 14.29
C LYS A 96 -3.17 3.56 13.78
N SER A 97 -2.30 4.02 14.67
CA SER A 97 -0.86 4.13 14.40
C SER A 97 -0.13 2.84 14.78
N GLY A 98 0.81 2.40 13.95
CA GLY A 98 1.74 1.31 14.29
C GLY A 98 2.76 1.67 15.38
N ARG A 99 2.81 2.95 15.79
CA ARG A 99 3.57 3.36 16.98
C ARG A 99 2.94 2.86 18.28
N ASP A 100 1.62 2.65 18.27
CA ASP A 100 0.83 2.33 19.46
C ASP A 100 0.27 0.90 19.42
N TYR A 101 0.20 0.29 18.23
CA TYR A 101 -0.46 -1.00 18.01
C TYR A 101 0.35 -1.88 17.06
N ASP A 102 0.50 -3.15 17.40
CA ASP A 102 0.84 -4.20 16.44
C ASP A 102 -0.40 -4.51 15.58
N LYS A 103 -0.50 -3.82 14.44
CA LYS A 103 -1.70 -3.86 13.60
C LYS A 103 -1.98 -5.24 13.01
N ALA A 104 -0.93 -5.99 12.66
CA ALA A 104 -1.11 -7.33 12.10
C ALA A 104 -1.71 -8.26 13.17
N LYS A 105 -1.18 -8.23 14.38
CA LYS A 105 -1.67 -9.02 15.50
C LYS A 105 -3.10 -8.63 15.90
N GLU A 106 -3.38 -7.33 16.03
CA GLU A 106 -4.72 -6.82 16.39
C GLU A 106 -5.79 -7.20 15.34
N CYS A 107 -5.38 -7.34 14.07
CA CYS A 107 -6.26 -7.71 12.97
C CYS A 107 -6.21 -9.20 12.62
N SER A 108 -5.46 -10.02 13.35
CA SER A 108 -5.24 -11.45 13.07
C SER A 108 -4.77 -11.68 11.63
N LEU A 109 -3.82 -10.86 11.18
CA LEU A 109 -3.18 -10.98 9.88
C LEU A 109 -1.82 -11.66 10.03
N SER A 110 -1.54 -12.62 9.14
CA SER A 110 -0.30 -13.40 9.09
C SER A 110 0.66 -12.77 8.09
N ALA A 111 1.74 -12.19 8.60
CA ALA A 111 2.76 -11.57 7.76
C ALA A 111 3.56 -12.64 7.00
N VAL A 112 3.81 -12.39 5.71
CA VAL A 112 4.66 -13.21 4.85
C VAL A 112 5.60 -12.31 4.06
N GLU A 113 6.83 -12.77 3.82
CA GLU A 113 7.75 -12.06 2.95
C GLU A 113 7.39 -12.29 1.48
N LEU A 114 7.28 -11.21 0.70
CA LEU A 114 6.99 -11.26 -0.73
C LEU A 114 7.59 -10.04 -1.43
N GLY A 115 8.33 -10.27 -2.53
CA GLY A 115 8.87 -9.20 -3.35
C GLY A 115 9.80 -8.23 -2.62
N GLY A 116 10.54 -8.71 -1.62
CA GLY A 116 11.48 -7.90 -0.82
C GLY A 116 10.83 -7.05 0.27
N SER A 117 9.51 -7.22 0.51
CA SER A 117 8.76 -6.55 1.57
C SER A 117 7.78 -7.53 2.23
N VAL A 118 6.84 -7.04 3.00
CA VAL A 118 5.85 -7.84 3.75
C VAL A 118 4.48 -7.72 3.12
N ALA A 119 3.81 -8.85 2.98
CA ALA A 119 2.41 -8.99 2.61
C ALA A 119 1.65 -9.82 3.66
N PHE A 120 0.39 -10.16 3.40
CA PHE A 120 -0.43 -10.92 4.34
C PHE A 120 -1.07 -12.13 3.65
N GLU A 121 -1.02 -13.31 4.33
CA GLU A 121 -1.60 -14.56 3.83
C GLU A 121 -3.10 -14.48 3.53
N GLU A 122 -3.81 -13.62 4.24
CA GLU A 122 -5.25 -13.43 4.10
C GLU A 122 -5.65 -12.64 2.85
N ALA A 123 -4.68 -11.99 2.19
CA ALA A 123 -4.95 -11.22 0.96
C ALA A 123 -5.42 -12.12 -0.18
N ASN A 124 -6.32 -11.58 -1.02
CA ASN A 124 -6.78 -12.22 -2.25
C ASN A 124 -5.89 -11.88 -3.45
N LEU A 125 -5.29 -10.69 -3.43
CA LEU A 125 -4.37 -10.18 -4.44
C LEU A 125 -3.27 -9.38 -3.75
N ILE A 126 -2.03 -9.61 -4.15
CA ILE A 126 -0.86 -8.89 -3.67
C ILE A 126 -0.10 -8.33 -4.87
N ILE A 127 0.25 -7.06 -4.82
CA ILE A 127 1.12 -6.41 -5.79
C ILE A 127 2.38 -5.97 -5.05
N ALA A 128 3.52 -6.57 -5.39
CA ALA A 128 4.82 -6.20 -4.86
C ALA A 128 5.50 -5.20 -5.80
N CYS A 129 6.11 -4.18 -5.22
CA CYS A 129 6.68 -3.06 -5.95
C CYS A 129 8.06 -2.69 -5.44
N LYS A 130 8.95 -2.31 -6.34
CA LYS A 130 10.21 -1.65 -6.05
C LYS A 130 10.05 -0.15 -6.26
N LYS A 131 10.28 0.64 -5.25
CA LYS A 131 10.22 2.10 -5.31
C LYS A 131 11.27 2.63 -6.30
N ILE A 132 10.84 3.38 -7.31
CA ILE A 132 11.71 3.91 -8.36
C ILE A 132 11.72 5.44 -8.42
N ALA A 133 10.70 6.10 -7.88
CA ALA A 133 10.64 7.57 -7.79
C ALA A 133 9.70 8.01 -6.68
N PHE A 134 9.82 9.27 -6.29
CA PHE A 134 8.84 9.95 -5.45
C PHE A 134 8.73 11.43 -5.80
N ALA A 135 7.61 12.04 -5.42
CA ALA A 135 7.39 13.48 -5.52
C ALA A 135 6.47 13.94 -4.40
N ASP A 136 6.71 15.13 -3.87
CA ASP A 136 5.80 15.76 -2.92
C ASP A 136 4.70 16.52 -3.66
N MET A 137 3.47 16.42 -3.18
CA MET A 137 2.38 17.25 -3.68
C MET A 137 2.60 18.71 -3.28
N ASP A 138 2.66 19.58 -4.29
CA ASP A 138 2.79 21.03 -4.13
C ASP A 138 1.40 21.68 -4.24
N PRO A 139 0.86 22.26 -3.14
CA PRO A 139 -0.47 22.86 -3.17
C PRO A 139 -0.55 24.04 -4.16
N SER A 140 0.56 24.72 -4.45
CA SER A 140 0.59 25.79 -5.45
C SER A 140 0.26 25.32 -6.87
N LYS A 141 0.27 24.03 -7.10
CA LYS A 141 -0.05 23.38 -8.39
C LYS A 141 -1.47 22.84 -8.44
N PHE A 142 -2.27 22.98 -7.39
CA PHE A 142 -3.67 22.57 -7.42
C PHE A 142 -4.49 23.55 -8.26
N LEU A 143 -5.04 23.05 -9.35
CA LEU A 143 -5.86 23.85 -10.26
C LEU A 143 -7.34 23.87 -9.87
N ALA A 144 -7.76 22.92 -9.03
CA ALA A 144 -9.12 22.78 -8.51
C ALA A 144 -9.11 23.07 -7.01
N SER A 145 -9.80 24.13 -6.59
CA SER A 145 -9.77 24.63 -5.20
C SER A 145 -10.34 23.63 -4.18
N GLU A 146 -11.22 22.73 -4.61
CA GLU A 146 -11.78 21.68 -3.75
C GLU A 146 -10.76 20.63 -3.30
N ILE A 147 -9.62 20.50 -3.98
CA ILE A 147 -8.57 19.54 -3.60
C ILE A 147 -8.03 19.87 -2.20
N GLU A 148 -7.86 21.15 -1.90
CA GLU A 148 -7.32 21.64 -0.62
C GLU A 148 -8.15 21.22 0.60
N LYS A 149 -9.45 20.99 0.41
CA LYS A 149 -10.34 20.50 1.48
C LYS A 149 -9.94 19.14 2.05
N ASN A 150 -9.09 18.39 1.33
CA ASN A 150 -8.55 17.12 1.81
C ASN A 150 -7.36 17.31 2.78
N TYR A 151 -6.82 18.52 2.92
CA TYR A 151 -5.54 18.78 3.61
C TYR A 151 -5.67 19.84 4.71
N HIS A 152 -6.41 19.49 5.79
CA HIS A 152 -6.71 20.46 6.86
C HIS A 152 -5.50 20.97 7.64
N ASN A 153 -4.38 20.22 7.64
CA ASN A 153 -3.16 20.56 8.37
C ASN A 153 -1.94 20.75 7.45
N SER A 154 -2.16 21.07 6.18
CA SER A 154 -1.08 21.15 5.18
C SER A 154 -0.25 19.85 5.08
N ASP A 155 -0.86 18.71 5.38
CA ASP A 155 -0.23 17.39 5.44
C ASP A 155 -0.27 16.71 4.06
N TYR A 156 0.22 17.43 3.05
CA TYR A 156 0.20 16.99 1.66
C TYR A 156 0.92 15.65 1.49
N HIS A 157 0.38 14.80 0.62
CA HIS A 157 0.93 13.48 0.38
C HIS A 157 2.27 13.56 -0.34
N ARG A 158 3.17 12.64 0.01
CA ARG A 158 4.23 12.18 -0.89
C ARG A 158 3.67 11.08 -1.78
N ILE A 159 3.93 11.21 -3.07
CA ILE A 159 3.63 10.20 -4.09
C ILE A 159 4.85 9.30 -4.19
N TYR A 160 4.68 8.00 -4.04
CA TYR A 160 5.72 7.02 -4.36
C TYR A 160 5.32 6.27 -5.61
N ILE A 161 6.25 6.16 -6.56
CA ILE A 161 6.09 5.38 -7.77
C ILE A 161 6.91 4.11 -7.59
N GLY A 162 6.24 2.98 -7.64
CA GLY A 162 6.85 1.64 -7.56
C GLY A 162 6.71 0.90 -8.87
N GLU A 163 7.81 0.36 -9.41
CA GLU A 163 7.79 -0.65 -10.47
C GLU A 163 7.19 -1.93 -9.91
N ILE A 164 6.20 -2.49 -10.58
CA ILE A 164 5.60 -3.77 -10.20
C ILE A 164 6.61 -4.88 -10.50
N THR A 165 7.02 -5.60 -9.48
CA THR A 165 7.98 -6.70 -9.58
C THR A 165 7.32 -8.06 -9.55
N GLU A 166 6.16 -8.15 -8.88
CA GLU A 166 5.42 -9.39 -8.74
C GLU A 166 3.96 -9.12 -8.45
N VAL A 167 3.09 -9.94 -9.03
CA VAL A 167 1.65 -9.96 -8.73
C VAL A 167 1.27 -11.38 -8.35
N CYS A 168 0.66 -11.53 -7.17
CA CYS A 168 0.24 -12.82 -6.64
C CYS A 168 -1.25 -12.82 -6.32
N LYS A 169 -1.95 -13.84 -6.80
CA LYS A 169 -3.36 -14.07 -6.53
C LYS A 169 -3.53 -15.33 -5.68
N LYS A 170 -4.44 -15.28 -4.74
CA LYS A 170 -4.79 -16.44 -3.91
C LYS A 170 -5.51 -17.50 -4.74
N VAL A 171 -5.09 -18.77 -4.58
CA VAL A 171 -5.65 -19.96 -5.26
C VAL A 171 -6.55 -20.71 -4.28
#